data_e3ae81ec20e03811d2cb114c2f9b4858
#
_entry.id   e3ae81ec20e03811d2cb114c2f9b4858
#
_cell.length_a   1.000
_cell.length_b   1.000
_cell.length_c   1.000
_cell.angle_alpha   90.00
_cell.angle_beta   90.00
_cell.angle_gamma   90.00
#
_symmetry.space_group_name_H-M   'P 1'
#
loop_
_entity.id
_entity.type
_entity.pdbx_description
1 polymer ?
#
loop_
_entity_poly.entity_id
_entity_poly.type
_entity_poly.pdbx_seq_one_letter_code
_entity_poly.pdbx_strand_id
1 'polypeptide(L)'
;MPKRLIDTTASELSRYSKPELLTAIAESEGRTLAAETIGTVTPMLVNITNAEFVASLGTDLIMLNIFDVNNPMIQGLPQVAPEDTIREVKRLTGRMVAINLEPAVIKEGEEESVWNLTTGRQATVENAIKAADM
;
A
#
# COMPACT_ATOMS: atom_id res chain seq x y z
N MET A 1 13.75 14.78 16.97
CA MET A 1 14.24 13.95 15.84
C MET A 1 13.35 12.72 15.72
N PRO A 2 12.95 12.31 14.52
CA PRO A 2 12.23 11.07 14.35
C PRO A 2 13.08 9.90 14.87
N LYS A 3 12.41 8.91 15.46
CA LYS A 3 13.05 7.66 15.86
C LYS A 3 13.37 6.81 14.63
N ARG A 4 14.25 5.83 14.76
CA ARG A 4 14.39 4.80 13.73
C ARG A 4 13.04 4.14 13.50
N LEU A 5 12.76 3.72 12.27
CA LEU A 5 11.47 3.15 11.93
C LEU A 5 11.10 1.94 12.82
N ILE A 6 12.08 1.08 13.09
CA ILE A 6 11.91 -0.10 13.95
C ILE A 6 11.57 0.21 15.41
N ASP A 7 11.84 1.44 15.88
CA ASP A 7 11.53 1.90 17.24
C ASP A 7 10.23 2.74 17.28
N THR A 8 9.56 2.92 16.13
CA THR A 8 8.41 3.79 15.96
C THR A 8 7.12 3.01 16.15
N THR A 9 6.23 3.52 17.00
CA THR A 9 4.89 2.95 17.16
C THR A 9 3.98 3.36 16.00
N ALA A 10 2.88 2.60 15.77
CA ALA A 10 1.89 2.93 14.74
C ALA A 10 1.32 4.36 14.91
N SER A 11 1.07 4.79 16.13
CA SER A 11 0.54 6.12 16.44
C SER A 11 1.55 7.26 16.23
N GLU A 12 2.84 6.99 16.33
CA GLU A 12 3.89 7.94 15.96
C GLU A 12 4.04 7.99 14.44
N LEU A 13 4.09 6.82 13.80
CA LEU A 13 4.23 6.69 12.36
C LEU A 13 3.12 7.42 11.58
N SER A 14 1.87 7.33 12.06
CA SER A 14 0.72 8.00 11.44
C SER A 14 0.81 9.54 11.43
N ARG A 15 1.71 10.12 12.22
CA ARG A 15 1.93 11.58 12.35
C ARG A 15 3.18 12.07 11.64
N TYR A 16 4.02 11.16 11.13
CA TYR A 16 5.25 11.55 10.44
C TYR A 16 4.93 12.23 9.11
N SER A 17 5.55 13.37 8.90
CA SER A 17 5.66 13.99 7.59
C SER A 17 6.59 13.18 6.69
N LYS A 18 6.50 13.40 5.37
CA LYS A 18 7.39 12.72 4.42
C LYS A 18 8.88 12.86 4.77
N PRO A 19 9.42 14.04 5.12
CA PRO A 19 10.83 14.16 5.54
C PRO A 19 11.16 13.35 6.79
N GLU A 20 10.27 13.34 7.79
CA GLU A 20 10.47 12.55 9.02
C GLU A 20 10.47 11.07 8.74
N LEU A 21 9.56 10.60 7.87
CA LEU A 21 9.50 9.20 7.44
C LEU A 21 10.78 8.76 6.74
N LEU A 22 11.27 9.56 5.78
CA LEU A 22 12.52 9.28 5.06
C LEU A 22 13.72 9.25 6.03
N THR A 23 13.75 10.14 7.01
CA THR A 23 14.79 10.14 8.07
C THR A 23 14.70 8.86 8.91
N ALA A 24 13.50 8.47 9.36
CA ALA A 24 13.31 7.27 10.17
C ALA A 24 13.74 5.99 9.42
N ILE A 25 13.48 5.92 8.11
CA ILE A 25 13.95 4.82 7.25
C ILE A 25 15.48 4.82 7.17
N ALA A 26 16.09 5.97 6.90
CA ALA A 26 17.56 6.10 6.78
C ALA A 26 18.26 5.72 8.08
N GLU A 27 17.78 6.20 9.22
CA GLU A 27 18.30 5.89 10.56
C GLU A 27 18.13 4.41 10.95
N SER A 28 17.30 3.66 10.25
CA SER A 28 17.14 2.22 10.45
C SER A 28 18.28 1.38 9.85
N GLU A 29 19.24 2.00 9.15
CA GLU A 29 20.48 1.37 8.67
C GLU A 29 20.25 0.09 7.86
N GLY A 30 19.26 0.09 6.96
CA GLY A 30 18.91 -1.05 6.11
C GLY A 30 18.09 -2.15 6.80
N ARG A 31 17.57 -1.89 8.00
CA ARG A 31 16.72 -2.83 8.74
C ARG A 31 15.21 -2.62 8.50
N THR A 32 14.83 -1.79 7.54
CA THR A 32 13.45 -1.64 7.11
C THR A 32 13.05 -2.80 6.20
N LEU A 33 11.98 -3.48 6.56
CA LEU A 33 11.43 -4.59 5.78
C LEU A 33 10.21 -4.14 4.99
N ALA A 34 10.28 -4.26 3.67
CA ALA A 34 9.13 -4.07 2.79
C ALA A 34 8.60 -5.43 2.32
N ALA A 35 7.29 -5.62 2.33
CA ALA A 35 6.63 -6.79 1.76
C ALA A 35 5.59 -6.37 0.73
N GLU A 36 5.60 -7.06 -0.40
CA GLU A 36 4.61 -6.89 -1.46
C GLU A 36 3.42 -7.82 -1.22
N THR A 37 2.22 -7.29 -1.41
CA THR A 37 0.96 -8.05 -1.35
C THR A 37 0.07 -7.69 -2.53
N ILE A 38 -0.76 -8.64 -2.96
CA ILE A 38 -1.76 -8.42 -4.01
C ILE A 38 -3.14 -8.41 -3.34
N GLY A 39 -3.80 -7.25 -3.35
CA GLY A 39 -5.09 -7.07 -2.67
C GLY A 39 -6.23 -7.88 -3.28
N THR A 40 -6.18 -8.17 -4.58
CA THR A 40 -7.22 -8.89 -5.32
C THR A 40 -7.17 -10.42 -5.16
N VAL A 41 -6.13 -10.97 -4.53
CA VAL A 41 -6.07 -12.40 -4.24
C VAL A 41 -6.72 -12.74 -2.90
N THR A 42 -7.22 -13.97 -2.80
CA THR A 42 -7.86 -14.47 -1.57
C THR A 42 -6.90 -14.40 -0.39
N PRO A 43 -7.34 -13.88 0.77
CA PRO A 43 -6.54 -13.83 1.97
C PRO A 43 -6.06 -15.23 2.41
N MET A 44 -4.79 -15.33 2.79
CA MET A 44 -4.22 -16.59 3.32
C MET A 44 -4.89 -17.01 4.63
N LEU A 45 -5.26 -16.04 5.45
CA LEU A 45 -6.01 -16.24 6.69
C LEU A 45 -7.39 -15.63 6.49
N VAL A 46 -8.37 -16.44 6.23
CA VAL A 46 -9.74 -16.14 5.76
C VAL A 46 -10.36 -14.83 6.28
N ASN A 47 -10.09 -14.46 7.54
CA ASN A 47 -10.75 -13.36 8.24
C ASN A 47 -9.94 -12.05 8.30
N ILE A 48 -8.75 -12.02 7.74
CA ILE A 48 -7.89 -10.83 7.70
C ILE A 48 -7.27 -10.66 6.31
N THR A 49 -6.95 -9.43 5.95
CA THR A 49 -6.28 -9.15 4.67
C THR A 49 -4.86 -9.71 4.64
N ASN A 50 -4.32 -9.94 3.44
CA ASN A 50 -2.90 -10.29 3.31
C ASN A 50 -1.98 -9.16 3.82
N ALA A 51 -2.43 -7.91 3.78
CA ALA A 51 -1.70 -6.77 4.34
C ALA A 51 -1.56 -6.89 5.88
N GLU A 52 -2.64 -7.23 6.60
CA GLU A 52 -2.59 -7.48 8.04
C GLU A 52 -1.71 -8.69 8.36
N PHE A 53 -1.78 -9.73 7.53
CA PHE A 53 -0.95 -10.93 7.72
C PHE A 53 0.54 -10.59 7.66
N VAL A 54 1.01 -9.90 6.61
CA VAL A 54 2.44 -9.54 6.51
C VAL A 54 2.85 -8.51 7.57
N ALA A 55 1.97 -7.61 7.98
CA ALA A 55 2.22 -6.70 9.08
C ALA A 55 2.47 -7.44 10.40
N SER A 56 1.74 -8.53 10.66
CA SER A 56 1.92 -9.37 11.85
C SER A 56 3.28 -10.08 11.88
N LEU A 57 3.91 -10.27 10.71
CA LEU A 57 5.23 -10.87 10.56
C LEU A 57 6.39 -9.85 10.71
N GLY A 58 6.09 -8.59 11.02
CA GLY A 58 7.09 -7.56 11.27
C GLY A 58 7.44 -6.70 10.06
N THR A 59 6.63 -6.69 9.02
CA THR A 59 6.79 -5.80 7.87
C THR A 59 6.59 -4.34 8.28
N ASP A 60 7.49 -3.46 7.86
CA ASP A 60 7.45 -2.02 8.12
C ASP A 60 6.71 -1.25 7.02
N LEU A 61 6.83 -1.69 5.77
CA LEU A 61 6.20 -1.09 4.60
C LEU A 61 5.47 -2.16 3.80
N ILE A 62 4.18 -1.94 3.57
CA ILE A 62 3.34 -2.81 2.75
C ILE A 62 3.24 -2.20 1.37
N MET A 63 3.70 -2.92 0.35
CA MET A 63 3.56 -2.54 -1.06
C MET A 63 2.34 -3.26 -1.64
N LEU A 64 1.32 -2.52 -2.06
CA LEU A 64 0.17 -3.08 -2.76
C LEU A 64 0.48 -3.16 -4.26
N ASN A 65 0.69 -4.37 -4.74
CA ASN A 65 0.86 -4.63 -6.17
C ASN A 65 -0.50 -4.94 -6.82
N ILE A 66 -0.61 -4.71 -8.11
CA ILE A 66 -1.86 -4.86 -8.89
C ILE A 66 -3.01 -4.01 -8.28
N PHE A 67 -2.67 -2.90 -7.64
CA PHE A 67 -3.66 -2.01 -7.06
C PHE A 67 -4.13 -0.98 -8.10
N ASP A 68 -5.43 -0.97 -8.34
CA ASP A 68 -6.07 -0.04 -9.28
C ASP A 68 -6.70 1.12 -8.50
N VAL A 69 -6.20 2.35 -8.69
CA VAL A 69 -6.72 3.55 -8.01
C VAL A 69 -8.13 3.94 -8.48
N ASN A 70 -8.58 3.43 -9.64
CA ASN A 70 -9.93 3.66 -10.16
C ASN A 70 -10.93 2.62 -9.65
N ASN A 71 -10.44 1.44 -9.27
CA ASN A 71 -11.25 0.36 -8.72
C ASN A 71 -10.49 -0.33 -7.57
N PRO A 72 -10.26 0.37 -6.46
CA PRO A 72 -9.50 -0.16 -5.34
C PRO A 72 -10.22 -1.34 -4.71
N MET A 73 -9.58 -2.51 -4.76
CA MET A 73 -10.13 -3.74 -4.20
C MET A 73 -9.08 -4.47 -3.37
N ILE A 74 -9.42 -4.74 -2.12
CA ILE A 74 -8.61 -5.58 -1.23
C ILE A 74 -9.54 -6.59 -0.57
N GLN A 75 -9.34 -7.86 -0.88
CA GLN A 75 -10.13 -8.94 -0.31
C GLN A 75 -9.89 -9.05 1.20
N GLY A 76 -10.99 -9.20 1.94
CA GLY A 76 -10.97 -9.27 3.41
C GLY A 76 -10.97 -7.89 4.10
N LEU A 77 -10.85 -6.79 3.35
CA LEU A 77 -10.96 -5.46 3.93
C LEU A 77 -12.42 -5.18 4.36
N PRO A 78 -12.66 -4.54 5.52
CA PRO A 78 -13.97 -4.00 5.86
C PRO A 78 -14.51 -3.09 4.74
N GLN A 79 -15.84 -3.05 4.58
CA GLN A 79 -16.44 -2.22 3.56
C GLN A 79 -16.25 -0.73 3.90
N VAL A 80 -15.54 -0.02 3.05
CA VAL A 80 -15.28 1.42 3.13
C VAL A 80 -15.53 2.08 1.76
N ALA A 81 -15.57 3.41 1.73
CA ALA A 81 -15.58 4.12 0.46
C ALA A 81 -14.27 3.88 -0.31
N PRO A 82 -14.28 3.84 -1.65
CA PRO A 82 -13.09 3.57 -2.45
C PRO A 82 -11.90 4.47 -2.09
N GLU A 83 -12.14 5.76 -1.87
CA GLU A 83 -11.14 6.76 -1.48
C GLU A 83 -10.54 6.53 -0.08
N ASP A 84 -11.17 5.73 0.76
CA ASP A 84 -10.71 5.38 2.11
C ASP A 84 -9.95 4.05 2.17
N THR A 85 -9.82 3.34 1.06
CA THR A 85 -9.24 1.98 1.02
C THR A 85 -7.83 1.94 1.61
N ILE A 86 -6.93 2.83 1.18
CA ILE A 86 -5.53 2.87 1.69
C ILE A 86 -5.52 3.31 3.15
N ARG A 87 -6.35 4.28 3.52
CA ARG A 87 -6.48 4.75 4.91
C ARG A 87 -6.91 3.63 5.84
N GLU A 88 -7.84 2.78 5.40
CA GLU A 88 -8.30 1.64 6.20
C GLU A 88 -7.20 0.57 6.34
N VAL A 89 -6.42 0.29 5.29
CA VAL A 89 -5.25 -0.60 5.41
C VAL A 89 -4.25 -0.05 6.43
N LYS A 90 -3.94 1.24 6.37
CA LYS A 90 -3.07 1.90 7.36
C LYS A 90 -3.61 1.79 8.78
N ARG A 91 -4.92 1.97 8.95
CA ARG A 91 -5.59 1.86 10.26
C ARG A 91 -5.47 0.46 10.84
N LEU A 92 -5.73 -0.57 10.03
CA LEU A 92 -5.70 -1.98 10.46
C LEU A 92 -4.28 -2.48 10.74
N THR A 93 -3.31 -2.03 9.96
CA THR A 93 -1.93 -2.55 10.04
C THR A 93 -1.01 -1.70 10.91
N GLY A 94 -1.29 -0.41 11.03
CA GLY A 94 -0.38 0.55 11.65
C GLY A 94 0.95 0.71 10.92
N ARG A 95 0.99 0.39 9.62
CA ARG A 95 2.21 0.38 8.80
C ARG A 95 2.14 1.42 7.68
N MET A 96 3.30 1.74 7.11
CA MET A 96 3.36 2.47 5.86
C MET A 96 2.74 1.63 4.75
N VAL A 97 1.98 2.29 3.88
CA VAL A 97 1.41 1.65 2.69
C VAL A 97 1.90 2.38 1.45
N ALA A 98 2.41 1.63 0.51
CA ALA A 98 2.77 2.10 -0.81
C ALA A 98 1.98 1.32 -1.87
N ILE A 99 1.83 1.88 -3.05
CA ILE A 99 1.26 1.19 -4.21
C ILE A 99 2.28 1.13 -5.33
N ASN A 100 2.18 0.10 -6.17
CA ASN A 100 2.92 0.02 -7.41
C ASN A 100 2.11 0.62 -8.55
N LEU A 101 2.66 1.65 -9.22
CA LEU A 101 2.14 2.18 -10.48
C LEU A 101 3.07 1.76 -11.62
N GLU A 102 2.48 1.22 -12.68
CA GLU A 102 3.23 0.61 -13.78
C GLU A 102 3.63 1.63 -14.85
N PRO A 103 4.92 1.79 -15.17
CA PRO A 103 5.39 2.67 -16.24
C PRO A 103 5.21 1.99 -17.62
N ALA A 104 4.00 1.53 -17.89
CA ALA A 104 3.67 0.79 -19.10
C ALA A 104 2.45 1.39 -19.80
N VAL A 105 2.28 1.06 -21.06
CA VAL A 105 1.16 1.53 -21.89
C VAL A 105 0.21 0.36 -22.15
N ILE A 106 -1.09 0.61 -21.99
CA ILE A 106 -2.13 -0.36 -22.34
C ILE A 106 -2.10 -0.53 -23.87
N LYS A 107 -2.02 -1.75 -24.34
CA LYS A 107 -2.09 -2.06 -25.77
C LYS A 107 -3.52 -2.01 -26.24
N GLU A 108 -3.71 -1.47 -27.43
CA GLU A 108 -5.02 -1.40 -28.08
C GLU A 108 -5.58 -2.83 -28.31
N GLY A 109 -6.79 -3.09 -27.83
CA GLY A 109 -7.48 -4.39 -27.95
C GLY A 109 -7.22 -5.37 -26.80
N GLU A 110 -6.44 -5.02 -25.76
CA GLU A 110 -6.38 -5.83 -24.54
C GLU A 110 -7.63 -5.61 -23.67
N GLU A 111 -8.27 -6.71 -23.27
CA GLU A 111 -9.40 -6.64 -22.33
C GLU A 111 -8.90 -6.27 -20.93
N GLU A 112 -9.62 -5.37 -20.24
CA GLU A 112 -9.34 -5.07 -18.84
C GLU A 112 -9.62 -6.28 -17.97
N SER A 113 -8.61 -6.72 -17.24
CA SER A 113 -8.73 -7.75 -16.21
C SER A 113 -7.85 -7.39 -15.03
N VAL A 114 -8.07 -8.02 -13.88
CA VAL A 114 -7.24 -7.80 -12.69
C VAL A 114 -5.77 -8.17 -12.89
N TRP A 115 -5.48 -8.96 -13.90
CA TRP A 115 -4.11 -9.40 -14.24
C TRP A 115 -3.49 -8.56 -15.36
N ASN A 116 -4.31 -7.87 -16.16
CA ASN A 116 -3.85 -6.98 -17.20
C ASN A 116 -3.64 -5.57 -16.64
N LEU A 117 -2.86 -4.77 -17.35
CA LEU A 117 -2.66 -3.39 -16.97
C LEU A 117 -3.97 -2.62 -17.20
N THR A 118 -4.52 -2.04 -16.14
CA THR A 118 -5.67 -1.14 -16.20
C THR A 118 -5.23 0.32 -16.21
N THR A 119 -6.12 1.24 -16.59
CA THR A 119 -5.83 2.68 -16.58
C THR A 119 -5.47 3.19 -15.19
N GLY A 120 -6.10 2.68 -14.13
CA GLY A 120 -5.82 3.07 -12.74
C GLY A 120 -4.51 2.51 -12.17
N ARG A 121 -3.82 1.64 -12.91
CA ARG A 121 -2.52 1.08 -12.53
C ARG A 121 -1.34 1.75 -13.26
N GLN A 122 -1.61 2.60 -14.24
CA GLN A 122 -0.55 3.28 -14.98
C GLN A 122 0.16 4.34 -14.14
N ALA A 123 1.48 4.46 -14.30
CA ALA A 123 2.30 5.49 -13.67
C ALA A 123 2.08 6.86 -14.33
N THR A 124 0.94 7.47 -14.03
CA THR A 124 0.59 8.82 -14.45
C THR A 124 0.58 9.78 -13.26
N VAL A 125 0.73 11.07 -13.52
CA VAL A 125 0.63 12.10 -12.47
C VAL A 125 -0.75 12.08 -11.81
N GLU A 126 -1.81 11.89 -12.60
CA GLU A 126 -3.18 11.82 -12.12
C GLU A 126 -3.37 10.65 -11.13
N ASN A 127 -2.92 9.45 -11.51
CA ASN A 127 -3.00 8.28 -10.64
C ASN A 127 -2.14 8.43 -9.38
N ALA A 128 -0.98 9.07 -9.48
CA ALA A 128 -0.12 9.33 -8.32
C ALA A 128 -0.78 10.30 -7.33
N ILE A 129 -1.44 11.35 -7.82
CA ILE A 129 -2.22 12.27 -6.98
C ILE A 129 -3.38 11.54 -6.32
N LYS A 130 -4.17 10.80 -7.10
CA LYS A 130 -5.31 10.03 -6.59
C LYS A 130 -4.90 9.03 -5.52
N ALA A 131 -3.78 8.33 -5.73
CA ALA A 131 -3.23 7.41 -4.75
C ALA A 131 -2.79 8.11 -3.44
N ALA A 132 -2.24 9.32 -3.54
CA ALA A 132 -1.81 10.09 -2.37
C ALA A 132 -2.99 10.61 -1.53
N ASP A 133 -4.15 10.80 -2.15
CA ASP A 133 -5.38 11.29 -1.50
C ASP A 133 -6.18 10.16 -0.82
N MET A 134 -5.89 8.89 -1.11
CA MET A 134 -6.50 7.68 -0.53
C MET A 134 -5.87 7.33 0.82
#